data_f2cb98631731c18ef6d8ae0b45f7abc0
#
_entry.id   f2cb98631731c18ef6d8ae0b45f7abc0
#
_cell.length_a   1.000
_cell.length_b   1.000
_cell.length_c   1.000
_cell.angle_alpha   90.00
_cell.angle_beta   90.00
_cell.angle_gamma   90.00
#
_symmetry.space_group_name_H-M   'P 1'
#
loop_
_entity.id
_entity.type
_entity.pdbx_description
1 polymer ?
#
loop_
_entity_poly.entity_id
_entity_poly.type
_entity_poly.pdbx_seq_one_letter_code
_entity_poly.pdbx_strand_id
1 'polypeptide(L)'
;MKNIAKTAALAWRYLWSRPLAAALNLLLLTLGLAAITLVLLVSTQLDRAFERDLEGIDLVVGAKGSPLQLILAGVFHIDVPTGNIPLQEVQALQQNPLVAQVVPLSLGDSYQGYRIVGTTPDYVAHYRATLAEGTLWQQPMDAVLGASAARGIVKPDHAGKPLVGATFIGSHGLGGGGHAHGDHPYRVSGVLAPCGCVLDRLILTSTESVWQVHEAATADDPEDLEILKQEREVTVALVRYRTPLAAVSLPRAINANTSMQAAAPAIEVTRLLRLLGVGADVLLAFGGVLLAVAALSVF
;
A
#
# COMPACT_ATOMS: atom_id res chain seq x y z
N MET A 1 -27.20 -48.34 -8.63
CA MET A 1 -27.55 -47.22 -9.53
C MET A 1 -29.07 -46.95 -9.62
N LYS A 2 -29.96 -47.97 -9.71
CA LYS A 2 -31.44 -47.77 -9.80
C LYS A 2 -32.06 -47.04 -8.59
N ASN A 3 -31.53 -47.19 -7.38
CA ASN A 3 -32.05 -46.52 -6.18
C ASN A 3 -31.73 -45.02 -6.15
N ILE A 4 -30.54 -44.62 -6.60
CA ILE A 4 -30.11 -43.19 -6.63
C ILE A 4 -31.02 -42.40 -7.59
N ALA A 5 -31.33 -42.95 -8.77
CA ALA A 5 -32.22 -42.30 -9.74
C ALA A 5 -33.65 -42.11 -9.21
N LYS A 6 -34.18 -43.12 -8.47
CA LYS A 6 -35.51 -43.00 -7.84
C LYS A 6 -35.53 -41.96 -6.71
N THR A 7 -34.45 -41.91 -5.88
CA THR A 7 -34.34 -40.93 -4.81
C THR A 7 -34.20 -39.51 -5.38
N ALA A 8 -33.42 -39.35 -6.45
CA ALA A 8 -33.29 -38.05 -7.13
C ALA A 8 -34.61 -37.58 -7.76
N ALA A 9 -35.36 -38.47 -8.37
CA ALA A 9 -36.68 -38.15 -8.94
C ALA A 9 -37.71 -37.78 -7.86
N LEU A 10 -37.66 -38.45 -6.71
CA LEU A 10 -38.53 -38.13 -5.58
C LEU A 10 -38.18 -36.75 -4.99
N ALA A 11 -36.87 -36.48 -4.77
CA ALA A 11 -36.37 -35.17 -4.30
C ALA A 11 -36.78 -34.05 -5.26
N TRP A 12 -36.66 -34.28 -6.57
CA TRP A 12 -37.07 -33.30 -7.58
C TRP A 12 -38.57 -32.98 -7.50
N ARG A 13 -39.42 -33.98 -7.38
CA ARG A 13 -40.87 -33.78 -7.22
C ARG A 13 -41.21 -33.07 -5.92
N TYR A 14 -40.52 -33.34 -4.83
CA TYR A 14 -40.71 -32.70 -3.55
C TYR A 14 -40.34 -31.19 -3.62
N LEU A 15 -39.23 -30.85 -4.24
CA LEU A 15 -38.81 -29.46 -4.48
C LEU A 15 -39.88 -28.64 -5.22
N TRP A 16 -40.49 -29.24 -6.25
CA TRP A 16 -41.55 -28.59 -7.04
C TRP A 16 -42.92 -28.55 -6.35
N SER A 17 -43.13 -29.34 -5.31
CA SER A 17 -44.38 -29.32 -4.54
C SER A 17 -44.47 -28.12 -3.57
N ARG A 18 -43.28 -27.51 -3.18
CA ARG A 18 -43.19 -26.35 -2.28
C ARG A 18 -42.21 -25.32 -2.83
N PRO A 19 -42.53 -24.66 -3.94
CA PRO A 19 -41.54 -23.84 -4.68
C PRO A 19 -41.03 -22.67 -3.88
N LEU A 20 -41.83 -22.05 -3.02
CA LEU A 20 -41.41 -20.94 -2.17
C LEU A 20 -40.37 -21.36 -1.11
N ALA A 21 -40.61 -22.50 -0.45
CA ALA A 21 -39.68 -23.04 0.52
C ALA A 21 -38.38 -23.49 -0.14
N ALA A 22 -38.46 -24.13 -1.32
CA ALA A 22 -37.29 -24.52 -2.10
C ALA A 22 -36.47 -23.30 -2.56
N ALA A 23 -37.13 -22.23 -3.02
CA ALA A 23 -36.45 -20.97 -3.40
C ALA A 23 -35.78 -20.30 -2.22
N LEU A 24 -36.42 -20.24 -1.06
CA LEU A 24 -35.84 -19.67 0.17
C LEU A 24 -34.63 -20.47 0.62
N ASN A 25 -34.72 -21.81 0.62
CA ASN A 25 -33.58 -22.66 0.98
C ASN A 25 -32.38 -22.49 0.05
N LEU A 26 -32.64 -22.42 -1.26
CA LEU A 26 -31.61 -22.19 -2.26
C LEU A 26 -30.94 -20.81 -2.03
N LEU A 27 -31.73 -19.79 -1.72
CA LEU A 27 -31.23 -18.45 -1.41
C LEU A 27 -30.38 -18.46 -0.14
N LEU A 28 -30.81 -19.11 0.93
CA LEU A 28 -30.03 -19.23 2.17
C LEU A 28 -28.72 -19.99 1.94
N LEU A 29 -28.77 -21.09 1.20
CA LEU A 29 -27.60 -21.90 0.85
C LEU A 29 -26.60 -21.10 0.02
N THR A 30 -27.09 -20.43 -1.02
CA THR A 30 -26.21 -19.61 -1.89
C THR A 30 -25.62 -18.42 -1.15
N LEU A 31 -26.41 -17.74 -0.33
CA LEU A 31 -25.93 -16.60 0.48
C LEU A 31 -24.90 -17.05 1.50
N GLY A 32 -25.14 -18.15 2.22
CA GLY A 32 -24.19 -18.69 3.20
C GLY A 32 -22.88 -19.12 2.55
N LEU A 33 -22.94 -19.84 1.43
CA LEU A 33 -21.75 -20.28 0.70
C LEU A 33 -20.99 -19.09 0.09
N ALA A 34 -21.72 -18.13 -0.49
CA ALA A 34 -21.12 -16.92 -1.05
C ALA A 34 -20.41 -16.10 0.03
N ALA A 35 -21.01 -15.92 1.22
CA ALA A 35 -20.42 -15.21 2.34
C ALA A 35 -19.11 -15.88 2.79
N ILE A 36 -19.12 -17.19 3.01
CA ILE A 36 -17.92 -17.95 3.40
C ILE A 36 -16.83 -17.84 2.34
N THR A 37 -17.18 -18.06 1.08
CA THR A 37 -16.21 -18.00 -0.02
C THR A 37 -15.59 -16.60 -0.16
N LEU A 38 -16.42 -15.55 -0.05
CA LEU A 38 -15.95 -14.16 -0.12
C LEU A 38 -14.97 -13.85 1.01
N VAL A 39 -15.32 -14.21 2.26
CA VAL A 39 -14.45 -13.98 3.42
C VAL A 39 -13.11 -14.69 3.25
N LEU A 40 -13.12 -15.97 2.89
CA LEU A 40 -11.89 -16.73 2.66
C LEU A 40 -11.06 -16.16 1.52
N LEU A 41 -11.67 -15.75 0.42
CA LEU A 41 -10.99 -15.17 -0.73
C LEU A 41 -10.35 -13.83 -0.35
N VAL A 42 -11.09 -12.93 0.31
CA VAL A 42 -10.59 -11.62 0.72
C VAL A 42 -9.44 -11.79 1.73
N SER A 43 -9.59 -12.64 2.75
CA SER A 43 -8.54 -12.88 3.75
C SER A 43 -7.26 -13.39 3.09
N THR A 44 -7.35 -14.40 2.22
CA THR A 44 -6.15 -14.97 1.57
C THR A 44 -5.48 -13.99 0.60
N GLN A 45 -6.24 -13.13 -0.08
CA GLN A 45 -5.67 -12.11 -0.96
C GLN A 45 -5.00 -10.98 -0.16
N LEU A 46 -5.61 -10.59 0.97
CA LEU A 46 -5.07 -9.56 1.84
C LEU A 46 -3.76 -10.01 2.48
N ASP A 47 -3.71 -11.23 3.00
CA ASP A 47 -2.49 -11.81 3.59
C ASP A 47 -1.34 -11.83 2.57
N ARG A 48 -1.60 -12.32 1.35
CA ARG A 48 -0.59 -12.34 0.27
C ARG A 48 -0.12 -10.96 -0.17
N ALA A 49 -1.02 -9.97 -0.18
CA ALA A 49 -0.66 -8.60 -0.52
C ALA A 49 0.25 -8.00 0.57
N PHE A 50 -0.11 -8.19 1.84
CA PHE A 50 0.71 -7.71 2.95
C PHE A 50 2.08 -8.38 3.01
N GLU A 51 2.16 -9.71 2.88
CA GLU A 51 3.44 -10.43 2.84
C GLU A 51 4.36 -9.90 1.75
N ARG A 52 3.83 -9.70 0.55
CA ARG A 52 4.62 -9.21 -0.60
C ARG A 52 5.08 -7.76 -0.43
N ASP A 53 4.20 -6.88 0.04
CA ASP A 53 4.52 -5.47 0.18
C ASP A 53 5.46 -5.21 1.38
N LEU A 54 5.54 -6.16 2.33
CA LEU A 54 6.44 -6.13 3.49
C LEU A 54 7.76 -6.89 3.28
N GLU A 55 7.89 -7.67 2.21
CA GLU A 55 9.09 -8.50 2.00
C GLU A 55 10.37 -7.66 2.07
N GLY A 56 11.27 -8.00 2.99
CA GLY A 56 12.56 -7.33 3.15
C GLY A 56 12.52 -5.97 3.86
N ILE A 57 11.37 -5.57 4.43
CA ILE A 57 11.24 -4.40 5.29
C ILE A 57 11.15 -4.86 6.74
N ASP A 58 12.25 -4.75 7.48
CA ASP A 58 12.32 -5.22 8.87
C ASP A 58 11.84 -4.16 9.86
N LEU A 59 12.06 -2.87 9.54
CA LEU A 59 11.70 -1.74 10.39
C LEU A 59 11.27 -0.55 9.54
N VAL A 60 10.27 0.18 10.01
CA VAL A 60 9.86 1.46 9.46
C VAL A 60 10.14 2.53 10.50
N VAL A 61 10.85 3.59 10.10
CA VAL A 61 11.22 4.70 10.97
C VAL A 61 10.63 5.99 10.43
N GLY A 62 10.03 6.81 11.28
CA GLY A 62 9.43 8.09 10.93
C GLY A 62 9.19 8.97 12.13
N ALA A 63 8.41 10.04 12.02
CA ALA A 63 8.06 10.91 13.13
C ALA A 63 7.27 10.15 14.22
N LYS A 64 7.40 10.60 15.47
CA LYS A 64 6.68 10.00 16.61
C LYS A 64 5.18 10.06 16.40
N GLY A 65 4.51 8.93 16.68
CA GLY A 65 3.08 8.78 16.53
C GLY A 65 2.63 7.33 16.66
N SER A 66 1.59 6.96 15.93
CA SER A 66 1.11 5.58 15.90
C SER A 66 2.03 4.68 15.05
N PRO A 67 2.59 3.60 15.61
CA PRO A 67 3.38 2.62 14.84
C PRO A 67 2.62 2.04 13.64
N LEU A 68 1.33 1.75 13.82
CA LEU A 68 0.49 1.23 12.75
C LEU A 68 0.29 2.26 11.63
N GLN A 69 0.00 3.53 11.98
CA GLN A 69 -0.16 4.61 11.01
C GLN A 69 1.12 4.80 10.19
N LEU A 70 2.28 4.73 10.84
CA LEU A 70 3.58 4.83 10.18
C LEU A 70 3.77 3.75 9.11
N ILE A 71 3.36 2.50 9.39
CA ILE A 71 3.41 1.40 8.43
C ILE A 71 2.38 1.58 7.31
N LEU A 72 1.14 1.97 7.65
CA LEU A 72 0.08 2.19 6.65
C LEU A 72 0.45 3.34 5.69
N ALA A 73 1.09 4.39 6.19
CA ALA A 73 1.55 5.51 5.38
C ALA A 73 2.83 5.18 4.57
N GLY A 74 3.83 4.56 5.21
CA GLY A 74 5.17 4.38 4.65
C GLY A 74 5.35 3.14 3.78
N VAL A 75 4.60 2.05 4.03
CA VAL A 75 4.70 0.81 3.25
C VAL A 75 3.51 0.66 2.31
N PHE A 76 2.30 0.78 2.83
CA PHE A 76 1.08 0.56 2.03
C PHE A 76 0.58 1.82 1.32
N HIS A 77 1.06 3.00 1.71
CA HIS A 77 0.69 4.30 1.13
C HIS A 77 -0.81 4.61 1.15
N ILE A 78 -1.54 4.11 2.15
CA ILE A 78 -3.00 4.25 2.30
C ILE A 78 -3.42 5.21 3.42
N ASP A 79 -2.47 5.72 4.21
CA ASP A 79 -2.73 6.64 5.31
C ASP A 79 -1.86 7.91 5.21
N VAL A 80 -2.18 8.90 6.02
CA VAL A 80 -1.40 10.14 6.14
C VAL A 80 -0.22 9.89 7.09
N PRO A 81 0.99 10.34 6.75
CA PRO A 81 2.16 10.16 7.62
C PRO A 81 2.05 10.98 8.91
N THR A 82 2.78 10.56 9.94
CA THR A 82 2.82 11.20 11.27
C THR A 82 3.62 12.50 11.31
N GLY A 83 4.35 12.81 10.27
CA GLY A 83 5.26 13.96 10.15
C GLY A 83 6.53 13.58 9.43
N ASN A 84 7.53 14.47 9.48
CA ASN A 84 8.84 14.27 8.87
C ASN A 84 9.92 14.02 9.92
N ILE A 85 11.05 13.48 9.49
CA ILE A 85 12.25 13.21 10.28
C ILE A 85 13.47 13.80 9.59
N PRO A 86 14.48 14.32 10.35
CA PRO A 86 15.67 14.89 9.77
C PRO A 86 16.46 13.90 8.92
N LEU A 87 16.83 14.29 7.71
CA LEU A 87 17.63 13.46 6.81
C LEU A 87 18.95 13.02 7.45
N GLN A 88 19.56 13.87 8.28
CA GLN A 88 20.80 13.55 8.99
C GLN A 88 20.63 12.36 9.95
N GLU A 89 19.50 12.26 10.65
CA GLU A 89 19.22 11.11 11.53
C GLU A 89 19.04 9.81 10.71
N VAL A 90 18.43 9.90 9.53
CA VAL A 90 18.29 8.77 8.60
C VAL A 90 19.64 8.33 8.04
N GLN A 91 20.52 9.28 7.70
CA GLN A 91 21.89 8.99 7.27
C GLN A 91 22.72 8.33 8.38
N ALA A 92 22.54 8.76 9.62
CA ALA A 92 23.18 8.14 10.78
C ALA A 92 22.70 6.68 10.96
N LEU A 93 21.42 6.39 10.73
CA LEU A 93 20.91 5.01 10.72
C LEU A 93 21.57 4.13 9.65
N GLN A 94 21.85 4.67 8.48
CA GLN A 94 22.51 3.93 7.40
C GLN A 94 23.95 3.54 7.76
N GLN A 95 24.60 4.32 8.59
CA GLN A 95 25.97 4.03 9.10
C GLN A 95 25.97 3.04 10.26
N ASN A 96 24.83 2.68 10.82
CA ASN A 96 24.74 1.75 11.92
C ASN A 96 25.13 0.32 11.48
N PRO A 97 26.06 -0.37 12.18
CA PRO A 97 26.53 -1.71 11.78
C PRO A 97 25.43 -2.78 11.79
N LEU A 98 24.31 -2.56 12.48
CA LEU A 98 23.16 -3.46 12.50
C LEU A 98 22.24 -3.28 11.29
N VAL A 99 22.43 -2.24 10.50
CA VAL A 99 21.61 -1.89 9.34
C VAL A 99 22.29 -2.36 8.06
N ALA A 100 21.53 -3.03 7.20
CA ALA A 100 21.99 -3.45 5.87
C ALA A 100 21.66 -2.41 4.81
N GLN A 101 20.48 -1.81 4.88
CA GLN A 101 19.99 -0.82 3.92
C GLN A 101 18.96 0.10 4.57
N VAL A 102 18.96 1.35 4.14
CA VAL A 102 17.92 2.34 4.44
C VAL A 102 17.42 2.93 3.14
N VAL A 103 16.12 2.94 2.94
CA VAL A 103 15.45 3.55 1.80
C VAL A 103 14.61 4.71 2.31
N PRO A 104 14.99 5.98 2.05
CA PRO A 104 14.21 7.14 2.44
C PRO A 104 13.00 7.32 1.53
N LEU A 105 11.88 7.74 2.11
CA LEU A 105 10.65 8.09 1.40
C LEU A 105 10.19 9.47 1.82
N SER A 106 9.94 10.36 0.85
CA SER A 106 9.29 11.65 1.03
C SER A 106 7.87 11.56 0.47
N LEU A 107 6.88 11.80 1.34
CA LEU A 107 5.46 11.65 1.06
C LEU A 107 4.77 13.01 1.28
N GLY A 108 3.72 13.29 0.56
CA GLY A 108 2.92 14.52 0.76
C GLY A 108 2.01 14.81 -0.41
N ASP A 109 2.47 14.55 -1.60
CA ASP A 109 1.78 14.91 -2.83
C ASP A 109 1.09 13.73 -3.50
N SER A 110 0.15 14.05 -4.36
CA SER A 110 -0.55 13.09 -5.22
C SER A 110 -0.91 13.70 -6.58
N TYR A 111 -1.20 12.83 -7.53
CA TYR A 111 -1.78 13.20 -8.80
C TYR A 111 -2.89 12.23 -9.18
N GLN A 112 -4.11 12.74 -9.40
CA GLN A 112 -5.31 11.95 -9.74
C GLN A 112 -5.55 10.76 -8.80
N GLY A 113 -5.29 10.94 -7.49
CA GLY A 113 -5.47 9.89 -6.48
C GLY A 113 -4.29 8.91 -6.35
N TYR A 114 -3.24 9.04 -7.16
CA TYR A 114 -2.00 8.28 -7.04
C TYR A 114 -0.98 9.08 -6.24
N ARG A 115 -0.40 8.47 -5.21
CA ARG A 115 0.60 9.12 -4.36
C ARG A 115 1.91 9.31 -5.12
N ILE A 116 2.48 10.51 -5.00
CA ILE A 116 3.83 10.82 -5.44
C ILE A 116 4.77 10.50 -4.27
N VAL A 117 5.81 9.70 -4.55
CA VAL A 117 6.78 9.25 -3.56
C VAL A 117 8.18 9.63 -4.04
N GLY A 118 8.80 10.58 -3.33
CA GLY A 118 10.22 10.89 -3.48
C GLY A 118 11.07 9.83 -2.81
N THR A 119 12.00 9.22 -3.55
CA THR A 119 12.82 8.11 -3.03
C THR A 119 14.13 7.96 -3.81
N THR A 120 14.85 6.89 -3.54
CA THR A 120 16.05 6.47 -4.27
C THR A 120 15.75 5.28 -5.19
N PRO A 121 16.59 5.01 -6.22
CA PRO A 121 16.45 3.83 -7.07
C PRO A 121 16.44 2.50 -6.30
N ASP A 122 16.97 2.49 -5.09
CA ASP A 122 16.96 1.32 -4.19
C ASP A 122 15.54 0.86 -3.86
N TYR A 123 14.55 1.78 -3.86
CA TYR A 123 13.14 1.41 -3.63
C TYR A 123 12.58 0.56 -4.76
N VAL A 124 12.92 0.89 -6.00
CA VAL A 124 12.55 0.09 -7.19
C VAL A 124 13.26 -1.26 -7.17
N ALA A 125 14.55 -1.25 -6.86
CA ALA A 125 15.38 -2.46 -6.75
C ALA A 125 14.91 -3.39 -5.62
N HIS A 126 14.45 -2.83 -4.49
CA HIS A 126 13.90 -3.57 -3.35
C HIS A 126 12.75 -4.49 -3.77
N TYR A 127 11.80 -3.99 -4.56
CA TYR A 127 10.69 -4.78 -5.09
C TYR A 127 11.04 -5.54 -6.38
N ARG A 128 12.32 -5.53 -6.82
CA ARG A 128 12.76 -6.14 -8.08
C ARG A 128 11.93 -5.71 -9.29
N ALA A 129 11.36 -4.50 -9.21
CA ALA A 129 10.53 -3.97 -10.28
C ALA A 129 11.40 -3.59 -11.49
N THR A 130 10.85 -3.79 -12.67
CA THR A 130 11.52 -3.50 -13.95
C THR A 130 10.75 -2.44 -14.71
N LEU A 131 11.44 -1.75 -15.61
CA LEU A 131 10.81 -0.78 -16.52
C LEU A 131 10.13 -1.50 -17.69
N ALA A 132 8.91 -1.09 -18.02
CA ALA A 132 8.24 -1.43 -19.26
C ALA A 132 8.67 -0.46 -20.39
N GLU A 133 8.83 0.84 -20.04
CA GLU A 133 9.19 1.89 -20.99
C GLU A 133 10.04 2.95 -20.29
N GLY A 134 10.93 3.63 -21.05
CA GLY A 134 11.72 4.76 -20.59
C GLY A 134 12.86 4.40 -19.64
N THR A 135 13.19 5.32 -18.73
CA THR A 135 14.27 5.20 -17.74
C THR A 135 13.78 5.62 -16.34
N LEU A 136 14.51 5.22 -15.31
CA LEU A 136 14.36 5.84 -13.98
C LEU A 136 14.72 7.33 -14.09
N TRP A 137 14.29 8.10 -13.08
CA TRP A 137 14.62 9.53 -13.00
C TRP A 137 16.12 9.77 -13.08
N GLN A 138 16.51 10.74 -13.90
CA GLN A 138 17.89 11.16 -14.11
C GLN A 138 18.17 12.54 -13.48
N GLN A 139 17.13 13.33 -13.34
CA GLN A 139 17.18 14.70 -12.80
C GLN A 139 15.94 14.95 -11.93
N PRO A 140 15.97 15.98 -11.08
CA PRO A 140 14.79 16.40 -10.34
C PRO A 140 13.60 16.65 -11.30
N MET A 141 12.39 16.42 -10.80
CA MET A 141 11.11 16.51 -11.51
C MET A 141 10.88 15.42 -12.60
N ASP A 142 11.82 14.50 -12.82
CA ASP A 142 11.51 13.27 -13.55
C ASP A 142 10.67 12.34 -12.66
N ALA A 143 9.65 11.70 -13.24
CA ALA A 143 8.76 10.78 -12.54
C ALA A 143 8.60 9.46 -13.30
N VAL A 144 8.55 8.37 -12.56
CA VAL A 144 8.28 7.02 -13.07
C VAL A 144 6.91 6.57 -12.56
N LEU A 145 6.04 6.18 -13.47
CA LEU A 145 4.69 5.73 -13.15
C LEU A 145 4.68 4.23 -12.86
N GLY A 146 4.03 3.82 -11.77
CA GLY A 146 3.66 2.43 -11.55
C GLY A 146 2.64 1.96 -12.59
N ALA A 147 2.58 0.67 -12.85
CA ALA A 147 1.76 0.12 -13.93
C ALA A 147 0.26 0.42 -13.80
N SER A 148 -0.29 0.47 -12.58
CA SER A 148 -1.69 0.83 -12.35
C SER A 148 -1.90 2.34 -12.41
N ALA A 149 -0.95 3.13 -11.91
CA ALA A 149 -0.97 4.59 -12.02
C ALA A 149 -0.94 5.01 -13.50
N ALA A 150 -0.07 4.42 -14.30
CA ALA A 150 0.02 4.68 -15.74
C ALA A 150 -1.32 4.43 -16.45
N ARG A 151 -2.00 3.31 -16.14
CA ARG A 151 -3.32 3.01 -16.72
C ARG A 151 -4.42 3.96 -16.27
N GLY A 152 -4.39 4.38 -15.00
CA GLY A 152 -5.44 5.24 -14.41
C GLY A 152 -5.33 6.71 -14.82
N ILE A 153 -4.10 7.20 -15.08
CA ILE A 153 -3.83 8.57 -15.48
C ILE A 153 -4.17 8.82 -16.97
N VAL A 154 -4.14 7.77 -17.81
CA VAL A 154 -4.49 7.90 -19.23
C VAL A 154 -5.97 8.25 -19.35
N LYS A 155 -6.27 9.50 -19.71
CA LYS A 155 -7.62 9.92 -20.10
C LYS A 155 -7.94 9.37 -21.51
N PRO A 156 -9.24 9.17 -21.85
CA PRO A 156 -9.65 8.73 -23.19
C PRO A 156 -9.09 9.58 -24.32
N ASP A 157 -8.91 10.89 -24.09
CA ASP A 157 -8.38 11.84 -25.06
C ASP A 157 -6.87 11.69 -25.35
N HIS A 158 -6.17 10.87 -24.54
CA HIS A 158 -4.74 10.56 -24.67
C HIS A 158 -4.50 9.11 -25.16
N ALA A 159 -5.57 8.39 -25.50
CA ALA A 159 -5.46 7.03 -26.03
C ALA A 159 -4.54 7.00 -27.26
N GLY A 160 -3.41 6.30 -27.13
CA GLY A 160 -2.42 6.18 -28.22
C GLY A 160 -1.26 7.16 -28.21
N LYS A 161 -1.19 8.11 -27.25
CA LYS A 161 0.01 8.93 -27.04
C LYS A 161 0.96 8.27 -26.05
N PRO A 162 2.30 8.35 -26.29
CA PRO A 162 3.26 7.83 -25.31
C PRO A 162 3.13 8.60 -23.99
N LEU A 163 3.17 7.87 -22.87
CA LEU A 163 3.19 8.47 -21.54
C LEU A 163 4.55 9.08 -21.22
N VAL A 164 5.62 8.46 -21.67
CA VAL A 164 6.98 8.99 -21.51
C VAL A 164 7.11 10.30 -22.25
N GLY A 165 7.55 11.34 -21.52
CA GLY A 165 7.63 12.71 -22.00
C GLY A 165 6.41 13.58 -21.65
N ALA A 166 5.29 13.00 -21.18
CA ALA A 166 4.14 13.76 -20.71
C ALA A 166 4.47 14.50 -19.40
N THR A 167 3.80 15.63 -19.18
CA THR A 167 3.97 16.42 -17.94
C THR A 167 2.68 16.46 -17.15
N PHE A 168 2.82 16.53 -15.82
CA PHE A 168 1.69 16.67 -14.88
C PHE A 168 2.08 17.53 -13.67
N ILE A 169 1.10 18.05 -12.97
CA ILE A 169 1.28 18.88 -11.78
C ILE A 169 0.77 18.12 -10.57
N GLY A 170 1.63 17.93 -9.57
CA GLY A 170 1.27 17.35 -8.27
C GLY A 170 0.46 18.33 -7.43
N SER A 171 -0.30 17.80 -6.48
CA SER A 171 -1.04 18.57 -5.49
C SER A 171 -0.89 17.95 -4.11
N HIS A 172 -0.94 18.77 -3.06
CA HIS A 172 -0.87 18.27 -1.68
C HIS A 172 -2.05 17.36 -1.32
N GLY A 173 -1.75 16.33 -0.53
CA GLY A 173 -2.71 15.37 0.01
C GLY A 173 -3.16 14.30 -0.96
N LEU A 174 -3.98 13.34 -0.46
CA LEU A 174 -4.45 12.19 -1.24
C LEU A 174 -5.76 12.46 -2.00
N GLY A 175 -6.49 13.51 -1.65
CA GLY A 175 -7.85 13.77 -2.13
C GLY A 175 -7.99 14.74 -3.31
N GLY A 176 -6.90 15.23 -3.89
CA GLY A 176 -6.94 16.15 -5.05
C GLY A 176 -7.51 17.55 -4.77
N GLY A 177 -7.73 17.93 -3.51
CA GLY A 177 -8.25 19.23 -3.09
C GLY A 177 -7.20 20.19 -2.51
N GLY A 178 -5.92 19.83 -2.52
CA GLY A 178 -4.82 20.63 -2.02
C GLY A 178 -4.28 21.64 -3.04
N HIS A 179 -3.38 22.52 -2.60
CA HIS A 179 -2.69 23.46 -3.49
C HIS A 179 -1.85 22.72 -4.52
N ALA A 180 -2.04 23.09 -5.80
CA ALA A 180 -1.26 22.53 -6.92
C ALA A 180 0.06 23.30 -7.07
N HIS A 181 1.15 22.60 -7.33
CA HIS A 181 2.49 23.17 -7.55
C HIS A 181 2.70 23.54 -9.02
N GLY A 182 1.93 24.53 -9.52
CA GLY A 182 1.90 24.89 -10.94
C GLY A 182 3.24 25.23 -11.57
N ASP A 183 4.19 25.73 -10.78
CA ASP A 183 5.51 26.19 -11.24
C ASP A 183 6.54 25.05 -11.39
N HIS A 184 6.24 23.86 -10.87
CA HIS A 184 7.14 22.70 -10.88
C HIS A 184 6.44 21.45 -11.46
N PRO A 185 6.23 21.38 -12.79
CA PRO A 185 5.63 20.20 -13.41
C PRO A 185 6.59 19.00 -13.38
N TYR A 186 6.06 17.84 -13.02
CA TYR A 186 6.76 16.56 -13.19
C TYR A 186 6.74 16.13 -14.66
N ARG A 187 7.81 15.49 -15.11
CA ARG A 187 7.92 14.88 -16.45
C ARG A 187 8.01 13.37 -16.31
N VAL A 188 7.17 12.65 -17.00
CA VAL A 188 7.22 11.18 -17.03
C VAL A 188 8.47 10.73 -17.77
N SER A 189 9.42 10.12 -17.07
CA SER A 189 10.66 9.55 -17.62
C SER A 189 10.54 8.07 -17.95
N GLY A 190 9.62 7.36 -17.27
CA GLY A 190 9.43 5.93 -17.47
C GLY A 190 8.14 5.39 -16.89
N VAL A 191 7.85 4.14 -17.22
CA VAL A 191 6.72 3.37 -16.70
C VAL A 191 7.22 2.01 -16.24
N LEU A 192 6.83 1.57 -15.04
CA LEU A 192 7.18 0.25 -14.53
C LEU A 192 6.31 -0.84 -15.16
N ALA A 193 6.90 -2.00 -15.36
CA ALA A 193 6.17 -3.22 -15.64
C ALA A 193 5.35 -3.63 -14.40
N PRO A 194 4.19 -4.29 -14.56
CA PRO A 194 3.39 -4.75 -13.43
C PRO A 194 4.18 -5.69 -12.52
N CYS A 195 4.36 -5.32 -11.26
CA CYS A 195 4.99 -6.18 -10.25
C CYS A 195 3.96 -6.90 -9.37
N GLY A 196 2.71 -6.45 -9.38
CA GLY A 196 1.69 -6.86 -8.43
C GLY A 196 2.00 -6.38 -6.99
N CYS A 197 2.95 -5.49 -6.81
CA CYS A 197 3.39 -4.90 -5.55
C CYS A 197 2.87 -3.46 -5.39
N VAL A 198 3.16 -2.83 -4.25
CA VAL A 198 2.71 -1.46 -3.95
C VAL A 198 3.13 -0.44 -5.00
N LEU A 199 4.28 -0.62 -5.65
CA LEU A 199 4.78 0.31 -6.66
C LEU A 199 3.84 0.48 -7.85
N ASP A 200 3.03 -0.54 -8.17
CA ASP A 200 2.06 -0.44 -9.27
C ASP A 200 1.10 0.76 -9.12
N ARG A 201 0.84 1.19 -7.89
CA ARG A 201 -0.12 2.24 -7.53
C ARG A 201 0.54 3.59 -7.20
N LEU A 202 1.85 3.72 -7.40
CA LEU A 202 2.61 4.91 -7.04
C LEU A 202 3.13 5.66 -8.27
N ILE A 203 3.44 6.91 -8.04
CA ILE A 203 4.26 7.75 -8.90
C ILE A 203 5.58 7.97 -8.16
N LEU A 204 6.69 7.50 -8.72
CA LEU A 204 7.99 7.56 -8.08
C LEU A 204 8.81 8.70 -8.67
N THR A 205 9.54 9.39 -7.81
CA THR A 205 10.48 10.46 -8.20
C THR A 205 11.68 10.46 -7.26
N SER A 206 12.66 11.33 -7.49
CA SER A 206 13.76 11.50 -6.53
C SER A 206 13.29 12.26 -5.27
N THR A 207 13.95 12.03 -4.13
CA THR A 207 13.76 12.88 -2.93
C THR A 207 14.05 14.35 -3.22
N GLU A 208 15.03 14.61 -4.10
CA GLU A 208 15.37 15.94 -4.59
C GLU A 208 14.16 16.67 -5.20
N SER A 209 13.33 15.96 -5.98
CA SER A 209 12.13 16.56 -6.59
C SER A 209 11.16 17.08 -5.54
N VAL A 210 10.95 16.30 -4.47
CA VAL A 210 10.05 16.69 -3.37
C VAL A 210 10.61 17.88 -2.61
N TRP A 211 11.90 17.86 -2.29
CA TRP A 211 12.54 18.99 -1.63
C TRP A 211 12.48 20.25 -2.50
N GLN A 212 12.78 20.17 -3.79
CA GLN A 212 12.74 21.32 -4.68
C GLN A 212 11.36 22.00 -4.71
N VAL A 213 10.28 21.21 -4.74
CA VAL A 213 8.92 21.73 -4.69
C VAL A 213 8.63 22.45 -3.37
N HIS A 214 9.03 21.85 -2.25
CA HIS A 214 8.74 22.41 -0.92
C HIS A 214 9.67 23.55 -0.55
N GLU A 215 10.96 23.46 -0.86
CA GLU A 215 11.95 24.51 -0.65
C GLU A 215 11.56 25.77 -1.45
N ALA A 216 11.18 25.62 -2.73
CA ALA A 216 10.75 26.74 -3.56
C ALA A 216 9.43 27.38 -3.09
N ALA A 217 8.56 26.64 -2.44
CA ALA A 217 7.29 27.14 -1.89
C ALA A 217 7.47 27.86 -0.54
N THR A 218 8.58 27.62 0.17
CA THR A 218 8.80 28.06 1.56
C THR A 218 9.86 29.16 1.66
N ALA A 219 10.88 29.17 0.78
CA ALA A 219 11.95 30.13 0.82
C ALA A 219 11.48 31.51 0.33
N ASP A 220 11.66 32.55 1.16
CA ASP A 220 11.40 33.94 0.78
C ASP A 220 12.60 34.58 0.09
N ASP A 221 13.81 34.10 0.37
CA ASP A 221 15.07 34.60 -0.21
C ASP A 221 16.13 33.48 -0.40
N PRO A 222 17.29 33.76 -1.04
CA PRO A 222 18.34 32.76 -1.25
C PRO A 222 19.00 32.24 0.03
N GLU A 223 19.01 33.03 1.13
CA GLU A 223 19.61 32.65 2.41
C GLU A 223 18.72 31.62 3.11
N ASP A 224 17.40 31.80 3.08
CA ASP A 224 16.40 30.84 3.55
C ASP A 224 16.53 29.51 2.81
N LEU A 225 16.76 29.55 1.49
CA LEU A 225 16.92 28.34 0.69
C LEU A 225 18.14 27.50 1.14
N GLU A 226 19.26 28.15 1.50
CA GLU A 226 20.44 27.43 2.00
C GLU A 226 20.19 26.81 3.38
N ILE A 227 19.41 27.46 4.24
CA ILE A 227 19.01 26.93 5.55
C ILE A 227 18.12 25.69 5.33
N LEU A 228 17.09 25.78 4.48
CA LEU A 228 16.19 24.67 4.16
C LEU A 228 16.94 23.47 3.59
N LYS A 229 17.96 23.66 2.77
CA LYS A 229 18.82 22.58 2.28
C LYS A 229 19.60 21.86 3.38
N GLN A 230 20.00 22.57 4.43
CA GLN A 230 20.68 21.95 5.58
C GLN A 230 19.72 21.20 6.50
N GLU A 231 18.47 21.64 6.55
CA GLU A 231 17.39 21.06 7.39
C GLU A 231 16.50 20.09 6.62
N ARG A 232 16.99 19.51 5.52
CA ARG A 232 16.20 18.56 4.71
C ARG A 232 15.68 17.41 5.54
N GLU A 233 14.43 17.06 5.24
CA GLU A 233 13.67 16.01 5.92
C GLU A 233 13.20 14.95 4.94
N VAL A 234 12.89 13.77 5.47
CA VAL A 234 12.12 12.74 4.79
C VAL A 234 10.96 12.31 5.68
N THR A 235 9.94 11.74 5.10
CA THR A 235 8.75 11.35 5.88
C THR A 235 8.96 10.03 6.60
N VAL A 236 9.55 9.05 5.90
CA VAL A 236 9.74 7.68 6.38
C VAL A 236 11.05 7.12 5.88
N ALA A 237 11.69 6.27 6.66
CA ALA A 237 12.82 5.45 6.25
C ALA A 237 12.47 3.97 6.39
N LEU A 238 12.55 3.20 5.31
CA LEU A 238 12.44 1.74 5.32
C LEU A 238 13.81 1.15 5.61
N VAL A 239 13.90 0.28 6.61
CA VAL A 239 15.16 -0.27 7.10
C VAL A 239 15.17 -1.77 6.98
N ARG A 240 16.26 -2.31 6.42
CA ARG A 240 16.55 -3.74 6.42
C ARG A 240 17.69 -4.03 7.39
N TYR A 241 17.52 -5.05 8.22
CA TYR A 241 18.52 -5.46 9.18
C TYR A 241 19.66 -6.23 8.52
N ARG A 242 20.85 -6.08 9.07
CA ARG A 242 22.01 -6.89 8.69
C ARG A 242 22.05 -8.20 9.45
N THR A 243 21.56 -8.21 10.68
CA THR A 243 21.57 -9.37 11.56
C THR A 243 20.27 -9.43 12.36
N PRO A 244 19.83 -10.63 12.80
CA PRO A 244 18.66 -10.78 13.66
C PRO A 244 18.76 -10.01 15.00
N LEU A 245 19.98 -9.74 15.49
CA LEU A 245 20.20 -8.96 16.71
C LEU A 245 19.60 -7.54 16.62
N ALA A 246 19.60 -6.96 15.42
CA ALA A 246 19.03 -5.65 15.18
C ALA A 246 17.54 -5.57 15.55
N ALA A 247 16.78 -6.65 15.34
CA ALA A 247 15.34 -6.69 15.67
C ALA A 247 15.05 -6.48 17.17
N VAL A 248 15.98 -6.85 18.05
CA VAL A 248 15.83 -6.71 19.50
C VAL A 248 16.27 -5.35 20.00
N SER A 249 17.38 -4.83 19.46
CA SER A 249 18.06 -3.64 20.00
C SER A 249 17.70 -2.35 19.27
N LEU A 250 17.62 -2.38 17.94
CA LEU A 250 17.49 -1.16 17.12
C LEU A 250 16.16 -0.42 17.34
N PRO A 251 14.98 -1.07 17.36
CA PRO A 251 13.72 -0.37 17.59
C PRO A 251 13.68 0.33 18.96
N ARG A 252 14.22 -0.33 19.99
CA ARG A 252 14.28 0.24 21.34
C ARG A 252 15.23 1.43 21.40
N ALA A 253 16.41 1.31 20.77
CA ALA A 253 17.39 2.38 20.76
C ALA A 253 16.85 3.63 20.05
N ILE A 254 16.19 3.48 18.90
CA ILE A 254 15.57 4.58 18.18
C ILE A 254 14.46 5.21 19.01
N ASN A 255 13.52 4.42 19.52
CA ASN A 255 12.36 4.95 20.26
C ASN A 255 12.73 5.66 21.58
N ALA A 256 13.82 5.23 22.22
CA ALA A 256 14.25 5.77 23.50
C ALA A 256 15.21 6.98 23.37
N ASN A 257 16.06 7.01 22.33
CA ASN A 257 17.19 7.94 22.26
C ASN A 257 17.09 8.96 21.12
N THR A 258 16.06 8.91 20.28
CA THR A 258 15.89 9.84 19.17
C THR A 258 14.50 10.49 19.17
N SER A 259 14.33 11.51 18.33
CA SER A 259 13.01 12.11 18.05
C SER A 259 12.13 11.21 17.18
N MET A 260 12.68 10.12 16.63
CA MET A 260 11.99 9.23 15.71
C MET A 260 11.19 8.13 16.41
N GLN A 261 10.25 7.56 15.67
CA GLN A 261 9.48 6.36 15.99
C GLN A 261 9.93 5.21 15.09
N ALA A 262 10.28 4.09 15.70
CA ALA A 262 10.55 2.85 14.99
C ALA A 262 9.38 1.87 15.17
N ALA A 263 8.87 1.31 14.08
CA ALA A 263 7.77 0.35 14.04
C ALA A 263 8.19 -0.90 13.26
N ALA A 264 8.04 -2.07 13.87
CA ALA A 264 8.32 -3.35 13.22
C ALA A 264 7.06 -3.85 12.49
N PRO A 265 7.05 -3.93 11.15
CA PRO A 265 5.86 -4.31 10.38
C PRO A 265 5.29 -5.67 10.78
N ALA A 266 6.16 -6.66 11.03
CA ALA A 266 5.75 -8.00 11.45
C ALA A 266 4.87 -7.99 12.73
N ILE A 267 5.13 -7.07 13.66
CA ILE A 267 4.36 -6.96 14.90
C ILE A 267 3.04 -6.24 14.64
N GLU A 268 3.09 -5.08 14.01
CA GLU A 268 1.91 -4.22 13.86
C GLU A 268 0.90 -4.78 12.86
N VAL A 269 1.37 -5.36 11.75
CA VAL A 269 0.48 -6.02 10.78
C VAL A 269 -0.15 -7.29 11.36
N THR A 270 0.60 -8.08 12.14
CA THR A 270 0.01 -9.23 12.86
C THR A 270 -1.09 -8.79 13.82
N ARG A 271 -0.89 -7.65 14.51
CA ARG A 271 -1.93 -7.07 15.39
C ARG A 271 -3.15 -6.62 14.59
N LEU A 272 -2.96 -5.96 13.45
CA LEU A 272 -4.04 -5.54 12.54
C LEU A 272 -4.82 -6.75 12.00
N LEU A 273 -4.12 -7.75 11.48
CA LEU A 273 -4.74 -8.96 10.93
C LEU A 273 -5.51 -9.76 11.99
N ARG A 274 -5.04 -9.78 13.23
CA ARG A 274 -5.77 -10.40 14.34
C ARG A 274 -7.08 -9.67 14.64
N LEU A 275 -7.11 -8.34 14.60
CA LEU A 275 -8.34 -7.56 14.76
C LEU A 275 -9.32 -7.79 13.61
N LEU A 276 -8.83 -7.86 12.38
CA LEU A 276 -9.64 -8.18 11.19
C LEU A 276 -10.14 -9.63 11.23
N GLY A 277 -9.32 -10.56 11.74
CA GLY A 277 -9.66 -11.98 11.87
C GLY A 277 -10.90 -12.20 12.75
N VAL A 278 -11.06 -11.47 13.84
CA VAL A 278 -12.28 -11.54 14.68
C VAL A 278 -13.53 -11.22 13.88
N GLY A 279 -13.49 -10.21 12.99
CA GLY A 279 -14.60 -9.88 12.10
C GLY A 279 -14.89 -10.98 11.07
N ALA A 280 -13.82 -11.58 10.50
CA ALA A 280 -13.93 -12.69 9.57
C ALA A 280 -14.56 -13.92 10.23
N ASP A 281 -14.15 -14.27 11.45
CA ASP A 281 -14.71 -15.40 12.23
C ASP A 281 -16.22 -15.23 12.49
N VAL A 282 -16.66 -14.01 12.81
CA VAL A 282 -18.09 -13.70 13.00
C VAL A 282 -18.87 -13.91 11.70
N LEU A 283 -18.34 -13.45 10.57
CA LEU A 283 -18.97 -13.63 9.25
C LEU A 283 -19.00 -15.11 8.83
N LEU A 284 -17.94 -15.86 9.11
CA LEU A 284 -17.88 -17.30 8.85
C LEU A 284 -18.90 -18.05 9.71
N ALA A 285 -19.01 -17.71 11.00
CA ALA A 285 -20.01 -18.27 11.89
C ALA A 285 -21.43 -17.96 11.40
N PHE A 286 -21.71 -16.74 10.97
CA PHE A 286 -22.99 -16.35 10.39
C PHE A 286 -23.31 -17.14 9.11
N GLY A 287 -22.35 -17.26 8.19
CA GLY A 287 -22.50 -18.10 7.00
C GLY A 287 -22.80 -19.57 7.33
N GLY A 288 -22.12 -20.10 8.36
CA GLY A 288 -22.37 -21.45 8.88
C GLY A 288 -23.79 -21.63 9.44
N VAL A 289 -24.30 -20.63 10.16
CA VAL A 289 -25.69 -20.62 10.65
C VAL A 289 -26.68 -20.63 9.49
N LEU A 290 -26.48 -19.82 8.45
CA LEU A 290 -27.34 -19.82 7.26
C LEU A 290 -27.38 -21.19 6.57
N LEU A 291 -26.21 -21.84 6.45
CA LEU A 291 -26.13 -23.19 5.88
C LEU A 291 -26.85 -24.21 6.76
N ALA A 292 -26.70 -24.12 8.09
CA ALA A 292 -27.40 -25.03 9.01
C ALA A 292 -28.93 -24.86 8.95
N VAL A 293 -29.42 -23.61 8.90
CA VAL A 293 -30.85 -23.31 8.74
C VAL A 293 -31.36 -23.84 7.41
N ALA A 294 -30.64 -23.63 6.32
CA ALA A 294 -31.00 -24.17 5.00
C ALA A 294 -31.06 -25.70 5.02
N ALA A 295 -30.09 -26.35 5.66
CA ALA A 295 -30.09 -27.83 5.79
C ALA A 295 -31.25 -28.35 6.62
N LEU A 296 -31.54 -27.71 7.76
CA LEU A 296 -32.66 -28.14 8.65
C LEU A 296 -34.03 -27.86 8.06
N SER A 297 -34.19 -26.88 7.21
CA SER A 297 -35.48 -26.54 6.59
C SER A 297 -35.89 -27.48 5.46
N VAL A 298 -35.00 -28.41 5.06
CA VAL A 298 -35.31 -29.51 4.10
C VAL A 298 -36.04 -30.67 4.80
N PHE A 299 -35.94 -30.78 6.10
CA PHE A 299 -36.62 -31.82 6.90
C PHE A 299 -37.91 -31.26 7.52
#